data_e1c958b677a07db309509910a096c2b8
#
_entry.id   e1c958b677a07db309509910a096c2b8
#
_cell.length_a   1.000
_cell.length_b   1.000
_cell.length_c   1.000
_cell.angle_alpha   90.00
_cell.angle_beta   90.00
_cell.angle_gamma   90.00
#
_symmetry.space_group_name_H-M   'P 1'
#
loop_
_entity.id
_entity.type
_entity.pdbx_description
1 polymer ?
#
loop_
_entity_poly.entity_id
_entity_poly.type
_entity_poly.pdbx_seq_one_letter_code
_entity_poly.pdbx_strand_id
1 'polypeptide(L)'
;MSPLLANIALSALDEHFMAKWNQQMATEVKRQGRRRRGEANYRLIRYADDFVIVVTGEEEHAHQLREEVASVLAPMGLRLAPEKTRVVHIDHGFDFLGFNIRRMRKRGTNKWFVYTKPSAKAIATVKGRVKVMTYRSTLHHEPGYLIEYLGRVLRGWANYFRHGVSKAVFAGIDSYAWERITNWLRKKHRIGWPELRRRFCLPGTWRLAADGVRLKGAASVPVIRYRYRGYQIPTPWTPTGNAA
;
A
#
# COMPACT_ATOMS: atom_id res chain seq x y z
N MET A 1 0.04 19.02 16.39
CA MET A 1 -1.43 19.19 16.20
C MET A 1 -2.11 17.86 16.50
N SER A 2 -3.24 17.88 17.22
CA SER A 2 -4.00 16.64 17.50
C SER A 2 -4.53 16.06 16.17
N PRO A 3 -4.44 14.73 15.95
CA PRO A 3 -5.00 14.08 14.74
C PRO A 3 -6.50 14.36 14.55
N LEU A 4 -7.23 14.53 15.65
CA LEU A 4 -8.65 14.90 15.61
C LEU A 4 -8.87 16.31 15.03
N LEU A 5 -8.14 17.31 15.52
CA LEU A 5 -8.22 18.68 15.02
C LEU A 5 -7.82 18.78 13.55
N ALA A 6 -6.79 18.05 13.14
CA ALA A 6 -6.40 17.99 11.74
C ALA A 6 -7.52 17.39 10.86
N ASN A 7 -8.18 16.32 11.33
CA ASN A 7 -9.30 15.73 10.61
C ASN A 7 -10.52 16.67 10.52
N ILE A 8 -10.84 17.41 11.59
CA ILE A 8 -11.91 18.42 11.58
C ILE A 8 -11.58 19.53 10.59
N ALA A 9 -10.37 20.07 10.60
CA ALA A 9 -9.98 21.11 9.64
C ALA A 9 -10.04 20.61 8.19
N LEU A 10 -9.58 19.38 7.93
CA LEU A 10 -9.58 18.80 6.58
C LEU A 10 -10.97 18.33 6.12
N SER A 11 -12.01 18.28 6.99
CA SER A 11 -13.38 17.97 6.56
C SER A 11 -13.94 19.03 5.61
N ALA A 12 -13.51 20.27 5.72
CA ALA A 12 -13.87 21.33 4.78
C ALA A 12 -13.45 21.00 3.34
N LEU A 13 -12.32 20.31 3.17
CA LEU A 13 -11.88 19.83 1.86
C LEU A 13 -12.80 18.71 1.33
N ASP A 14 -13.19 17.77 2.20
CA ASP A 14 -14.13 16.71 1.84
C ASP A 14 -15.49 17.28 1.45
N GLU A 15 -16.03 18.23 2.22
CA GLU A 15 -17.31 18.86 1.97
C GLU A 15 -17.31 19.63 0.64
N HIS A 16 -16.26 20.43 0.38
CA HIS A 16 -16.12 21.19 -0.85
C HIS A 16 -16.11 20.28 -2.09
N PHE A 17 -15.23 19.27 -2.10
CA PHE A 17 -15.11 18.37 -3.24
C PHE A 17 -16.30 17.41 -3.38
N MET A 18 -16.96 17.05 -2.27
CA MET A 18 -18.19 16.25 -2.31
C MET A 18 -19.36 17.06 -2.89
N ALA A 19 -19.51 18.32 -2.51
CA ALA A 19 -20.54 19.22 -3.08
C ALA A 19 -20.37 19.33 -4.59
N LYS A 20 -19.17 19.62 -5.07
CA LYS A 20 -18.86 19.66 -6.52
C LYS A 20 -19.09 18.32 -7.21
N TRP A 21 -18.71 17.22 -6.59
CA TRP A 21 -18.98 15.90 -7.14
C TRP A 21 -20.47 15.66 -7.33
N ASN A 22 -21.28 15.90 -6.30
CA ASN A 22 -22.72 15.68 -6.33
C ASN A 22 -23.41 16.58 -7.38
N GLN A 23 -22.99 17.82 -7.47
CA GLN A 23 -23.55 18.78 -8.40
C GLN A 23 -23.18 18.46 -9.87
N GLN A 24 -21.92 18.14 -10.14
CA GLN A 24 -21.36 18.15 -11.49
C GLN A 24 -20.98 16.78 -12.05
N MET A 25 -20.72 15.76 -11.20
CA MET A 25 -20.08 14.51 -11.59
C MET A 25 -20.77 13.25 -11.05
N ALA A 26 -21.86 13.36 -10.32
CA ALA A 26 -22.50 12.23 -9.64
C ALA A 26 -22.94 11.12 -10.60
N THR A 27 -23.48 11.49 -11.77
CA THR A 27 -23.97 10.53 -12.76
C THR A 27 -23.00 10.36 -13.93
N GLU A 28 -23.05 9.20 -14.60
CA GLU A 28 -22.23 8.98 -15.80
C GLU A 28 -22.54 9.98 -16.91
N VAL A 29 -23.81 10.36 -17.07
CA VAL A 29 -24.24 11.36 -18.05
C VAL A 29 -23.56 12.72 -17.79
N LYS A 30 -23.55 13.17 -16.54
CA LYS A 30 -22.84 14.41 -16.17
C LYS A 30 -21.35 14.32 -16.49
N ARG A 31 -20.69 13.23 -16.13
CA ARG A 31 -19.26 13.02 -16.41
C ARG A 31 -18.96 12.97 -17.90
N GLN A 32 -19.81 12.33 -18.71
CA GLN A 32 -19.67 12.33 -20.18
C GLN A 32 -19.87 13.72 -20.78
N GLY A 33 -20.88 14.45 -20.32
CA GLY A 33 -21.13 15.84 -20.73
C GLY A 33 -19.92 16.73 -20.48
N ARG A 34 -19.30 16.62 -19.29
CA ARG A 34 -18.07 17.35 -18.95
C ARG A 34 -16.93 16.99 -19.92
N ARG A 35 -16.68 15.70 -20.15
CA ARG A 35 -15.64 15.27 -21.10
C ARG A 35 -15.86 15.84 -22.52
N ARG A 36 -17.11 15.88 -23.00
CA ARG A 36 -17.43 16.47 -24.32
C ARG A 36 -17.14 17.96 -24.41
N ARG A 37 -17.22 18.69 -23.28
CA ARG A 37 -16.87 20.12 -23.19
C ARG A 37 -15.39 20.37 -22.91
N GLY A 38 -14.54 19.31 -22.85
CA GLY A 38 -13.13 19.43 -22.49
C GLY A 38 -12.86 19.64 -20.99
N GLU A 39 -13.87 19.48 -20.14
CA GLU A 39 -13.74 19.66 -18.69
C GLU A 39 -13.26 18.39 -18.00
N ALA A 40 -12.43 18.53 -16.97
CA ALA A 40 -11.94 17.41 -16.19
C ALA A 40 -13.01 16.80 -15.29
N ASN A 41 -12.96 15.48 -15.12
CA ASN A 41 -13.62 14.79 -14.03
C ASN A 41 -12.57 14.42 -12.98
N TYR A 42 -12.90 14.62 -11.70
CA TYR A 42 -11.96 14.35 -10.62
C TYR A 42 -12.65 13.81 -9.38
N ARG A 43 -11.88 13.16 -8.51
CA ARG A 43 -12.36 12.68 -7.21
C ARG A 43 -11.27 12.78 -6.16
N LEU A 44 -11.62 13.39 -5.03
CA LEU A 44 -10.79 13.40 -3.84
C LEU A 44 -10.89 12.04 -3.11
N ILE A 45 -9.75 11.50 -2.71
CA ILE A 45 -9.61 10.33 -1.85
C ILE A 45 -8.69 10.74 -0.72
N ARG A 46 -9.21 10.79 0.51
CA ARG A 46 -8.45 11.20 1.70
C ARG A 46 -8.38 10.09 2.73
N TYR A 47 -7.27 9.99 3.39
CA TYR A 47 -7.04 9.15 4.56
C TYR A 47 -6.23 9.94 5.59
N ALA A 48 -6.88 10.38 6.66
CA ALA A 48 -6.34 11.31 7.64
C ALA A 48 -5.82 12.60 6.97
N ASP A 49 -4.53 12.89 7.10
CA ASP A 49 -3.83 14.04 6.50
C ASP A 49 -3.30 13.77 5.07
N ASP A 50 -3.22 12.51 4.67
CA ASP A 50 -2.82 12.13 3.31
C ASP A 50 -4.04 12.15 2.37
N PHE A 51 -3.91 12.79 1.21
CA PHE A 51 -4.95 12.75 0.19
C PHE A 51 -4.40 12.70 -1.24
N VAL A 52 -5.22 12.23 -2.15
CA VAL A 52 -4.97 12.20 -3.59
C VAL A 52 -6.22 12.66 -4.32
N ILE A 53 -6.06 13.50 -5.34
CA ILE A 53 -7.12 13.82 -6.29
C ILE A 53 -6.82 13.10 -7.59
N VAL A 54 -7.68 12.16 -7.96
CA VAL A 54 -7.58 11.47 -9.25
C VAL A 54 -8.32 12.30 -10.29
N VAL A 55 -7.63 12.67 -11.36
CA VAL A 55 -8.14 13.56 -12.41
C VAL A 55 -8.17 12.82 -13.74
N THR A 56 -9.26 12.98 -14.49
CA THR A 56 -9.37 12.59 -15.90
C THR A 56 -9.53 13.86 -16.73
N GLY A 57 -8.47 14.29 -17.39
CA GLY A 57 -8.39 15.55 -18.15
C GLY A 57 -6.93 15.84 -18.47
N GLU A 58 -6.64 17.08 -18.83
CA GLU A 58 -5.32 17.59 -19.13
C GLU A 58 -4.53 17.93 -17.84
N GLU A 59 -3.21 18.07 -17.94
CA GLU A 59 -2.33 18.40 -16.82
C GLU A 59 -2.70 19.75 -16.17
N GLU A 60 -3.11 20.73 -16.98
CA GLU A 60 -3.55 22.05 -16.52
C GLU A 60 -4.72 21.95 -15.53
N HIS A 61 -5.67 21.06 -15.76
CA HIS A 61 -6.77 20.83 -14.82
C HIS A 61 -6.28 20.32 -13.45
N ALA A 62 -5.22 19.53 -13.43
CA ALA A 62 -4.64 19.07 -12.17
C ALA A 62 -3.92 20.20 -11.42
N HIS A 63 -3.28 21.12 -12.14
CA HIS A 63 -2.70 22.33 -11.56
C HIS A 63 -3.77 23.26 -11.00
N GLN A 64 -4.86 23.51 -11.73
CA GLN A 64 -6.01 24.30 -11.26
C GLN A 64 -6.63 23.70 -9.99
N LEU A 65 -6.79 22.37 -9.93
CA LEU A 65 -7.27 21.69 -8.73
C LEU A 65 -6.31 21.82 -7.55
N ARG A 66 -5.01 21.87 -7.77
CA ARG A 66 -4.03 22.14 -6.71
C ARG A 66 -4.22 23.54 -6.11
N GLU A 67 -4.40 24.54 -6.94
CA GLU A 67 -4.67 25.92 -6.48
C GLU A 67 -6.05 26.01 -5.77
N GLU A 68 -7.03 25.29 -6.26
CA GLU A 68 -8.35 25.19 -5.61
C GLU A 68 -8.24 24.58 -4.21
N VAL A 69 -7.48 23.49 -4.04
CA VAL A 69 -7.19 22.90 -2.72
C VAL A 69 -6.53 23.94 -1.81
N ALA A 70 -5.53 24.66 -2.31
CA ALA A 70 -4.86 25.69 -1.54
C ALA A 70 -5.82 26.77 -1.07
N SER A 71 -6.74 27.21 -1.94
CA SER A 71 -7.77 28.22 -1.60
C SER A 71 -8.76 27.74 -0.53
N VAL A 72 -9.15 26.48 -0.56
CA VAL A 72 -10.03 25.88 0.46
C VAL A 72 -9.34 25.76 1.81
N LEU A 73 -8.04 25.48 1.82
CA LEU A 73 -7.26 25.31 3.05
C LEU A 73 -6.81 26.63 3.69
N ALA A 74 -6.65 27.69 2.90
CA ALA A 74 -6.12 28.99 3.34
C ALA A 74 -6.91 29.63 4.51
N PRO A 75 -8.26 29.62 4.54
CA PRO A 75 -9.04 30.22 5.65
C PRO A 75 -8.79 29.53 7.00
N MET A 76 -8.33 28.26 6.98
CA MET A 76 -7.99 27.50 8.19
C MET A 76 -6.51 27.65 8.59
N GLY A 77 -5.73 28.50 7.91
CA GLY A 77 -4.30 28.66 8.12
C GLY A 77 -3.46 27.46 7.65
N LEU A 78 -4.04 26.53 6.88
CA LEU A 78 -3.35 25.37 6.36
C LEU A 78 -2.73 25.65 5.01
N ARG A 79 -1.59 25.04 4.73
CA ARG A 79 -0.88 25.19 3.45
C ARG A 79 -0.46 23.82 2.91
N LEU A 80 -0.50 23.69 1.59
CA LEU A 80 0.08 22.53 0.91
C LEU A 80 1.61 22.55 1.08
N ALA A 81 2.20 21.43 1.48
CA ALA A 81 3.66 21.28 1.54
C ALA A 81 4.21 21.10 0.10
N PRO A 82 4.98 22.07 -0.43
CA PRO A 82 5.43 22.04 -1.84
C PRO A 82 6.25 20.78 -2.16
N GLU A 83 7.06 20.33 -1.21
CA GLU A 83 7.92 19.16 -1.35
C GLU A 83 7.14 17.84 -1.39
N LYS A 84 5.90 17.82 -0.87
CA LYS A 84 5.04 16.62 -0.81
C LYS A 84 3.92 16.65 -1.83
N THR A 85 3.52 17.84 -2.31
CA THR A 85 2.41 18.00 -3.25
C THR A 85 2.92 17.95 -4.68
N ARG A 86 2.50 16.94 -5.44
CA ARG A 86 2.96 16.73 -6.82
C ARG A 86 1.80 16.44 -7.75
N VAL A 87 1.85 17.00 -8.95
CA VAL A 87 1.03 16.57 -10.09
C VAL A 87 1.84 15.51 -10.84
N VAL A 88 1.27 14.31 -11.02
CA VAL A 88 1.97 13.18 -11.62
C VAL A 88 1.04 12.43 -12.56
N HIS A 89 1.51 12.12 -13.77
CA HIS A 89 0.78 11.27 -14.69
C HIS A 89 0.74 9.82 -14.20
N ILE A 90 -0.40 9.14 -14.35
CA ILE A 90 -0.62 7.78 -13.85
C ILE A 90 0.36 6.74 -14.42
N ASP A 91 0.95 7.00 -15.60
CA ASP A 91 1.96 6.13 -16.19
C ASP A 91 3.32 6.22 -15.50
N HIS A 92 3.63 7.35 -14.84
CA HIS A 92 4.79 7.46 -13.97
C HIS A 92 4.53 6.80 -12.61
N GLY A 93 3.27 6.84 -12.16
CA GLY A 93 2.83 6.28 -10.88
C GLY A 93 3.17 7.16 -9.69
N PHE A 94 2.52 6.89 -8.58
CA PHE A 94 2.74 7.58 -7.31
C PHE A 94 2.57 6.62 -6.13
N ASP A 95 3.17 6.98 -5.01
CA ASP A 95 3.02 6.22 -3.76
C ASP A 95 1.92 6.84 -2.89
N PHE A 96 0.97 6.03 -2.44
CA PHE A 96 -0.09 6.42 -1.52
C PHE A 96 -0.35 5.30 -0.52
N LEU A 97 -0.36 5.63 0.78
CA LEU A 97 -0.56 4.68 1.89
C LEU A 97 0.34 3.42 1.79
N GLY A 98 1.59 3.60 1.40
CA GLY A 98 2.53 2.48 1.25
C GLY A 98 2.35 1.64 -0.02
N PHE A 99 1.36 1.95 -0.85
CA PHE A 99 1.18 1.35 -2.16
C PHE A 99 1.74 2.25 -3.26
N ASN A 100 2.36 1.66 -4.27
CA ASN A 100 2.65 2.29 -5.55
C ASN A 100 1.50 2.01 -6.52
N ILE A 101 0.87 3.06 -7.02
CA ILE A 101 -0.27 3.03 -7.94
C ILE A 101 0.22 3.51 -9.29
N ARG A 102 0.14 2.64 -10.31
CA ARG A 102 0.67 2.94 -11.63
C ARG A 102 -0.11 2.23 -12.73
N ARG A 103 -0.36 2.91 -13.86
CA ARG A 103 -0.89 2.28 -15.06
C ARG A 103 0.24 1.56 -15.81
N MET A 104 0.04 0.31 -16.10
CA MET A 104 1.02 -0.53 -16.79
C MET A 104 0.33 -1.44 -17.80
N ARG A 105 1.04 -1.78 -18.87
CA ARG A 105 0.59 -2.77 -19.84
C ARG A 105 0.61 -4.17 -19.21
N LYS A 106 -0.47 -4.91 -19.36
CA LYS A 106 -0.52 -6.31 -18.90
C LYS A 106 0.40 -7.16 -19.76
N ARG A 107 1.34 -7.87 -19.13
CA ARG A 107 2.30 -8.75 -19.81
C ARG A 107 1.58 -9.73 -20.74
N GLY A 108 2.06 -9.88 -21.98
CA GLY A 108 1.49 -10.75 -23.00
C GLY A 108 0.20 -10.22 -23.67
N THR A 109 -0.16 -8.95 -23.44
CA THR A 109 -1.35 -8.33 -24.05
C THR A 109 -1.11 -6.87 -24.38
N ASN A 110 -2.01 -6.27 -25.20
CA ASN A 110 -2.01 -4.82 -25.46
C ASN A 110 -2.91 -4.03 -24.49
N LYS A 111 -3.42 -4.67 -23.43
CA LYS A 111 -4.34 -4.03 -22.49
C LYS A 111 -3.58 -3.34 -21.36
N TRP A 112 -4.03 -2.14 -21.00
CA TRP A 112 -3.50 -1.33 -19.92
C TRP A 112 -4.38 -1.44 -18.68
N PHE A 113 -3.77 -1.55 -17.52
CA PHE A 113 -4.46 -1.62 -16.23
C PHE A 113 -3.72 -0.80 -15.18
N VAL A 114 -4.45 -0.24 -14.25
CA VAL A 114 -3.86 0.35 -13.05
C VAL A 114 -3.53 -0.77 -12.06
N TYR A 115 -2.27 -0.84 -11.70
CA TYR A 115 -1.76 -1.79 -10.72
C TYR A 115 -1.46 -1.09 -9.40
N THR A 116 -1.88 -1.72 -8.32
CA THR A 116 -1.56 -1.32 -6.94
C THR A 116 -0.60 -2.35 -6.38
N LYS A 117 0.64 -1.96 -6.08
CA LYS A 117 1.69 -2.84 -5.56
C LYS A 117 2.25 -2.24 -4.27
N PRO A 118 2.86 -3.05 -3.37
CA PRO A 118 3.65 -2.48 -2.27
C PRO A 118 4.71 -1.52 -2.81
N SER A 119 4.85 -0.35 -2.21
CA SER A 119 5.85 0.64 -2.63
C SER A 119 7.28 0.17 -2.32
N ALA A 120 8.27 0.71 -3.02
CA ALA A 120 9.68 0.43 -2.76
C ALA A 120 10.06 0.73 -1.31
N LYS A 121 9.54 1.81 -0.75
CA LYS A 121 9.74 2.22 0.64
C LYS A 121 9.16 1.18 1.62
N ALA A 122 7.94 0.68 1.38
CA ALA A 122 7.32 -0.34 2.22
C ALA A 122 8.09 -1.67 2.18
N ILE A 123 8.59 -2.06 0.99
CA ILE A 123 9.44 -3.25 0.83
C ILE A 123 10.77 -3.07 1.57
N ALA A 124 11.42 -1.91 1.43
CA ALA A 124 12.67 -1.61 2.13
C ALA A 124 12.49 -1.65 3.66
N THR A 125 11.37 -1.14 4.18
CA THR A 125 11.05 -1.15 5.61
C THR A 125 10.95 -2.57 6.16
N VAL A 126 10.21 -3.47 5.52
CA VAL A 126 10.11 -4.87 6.00
C VAL A 126 11.42 -5.61 5.88
N LYS A 127 12.18 -5.41 4.78
CA LYS A 127 13.53 -5.97 4.64
C LYS A 127 14.48 -5.45 5.71
N GLY A 128 14.38 -4.16 6.07
CA GLY A 128 15.12 -3.55 7.16
C GLY A 128 14.84 -4.23 8.51
N ARG A 129 13.58 -4.52 8.83
CA ARG A 129 13.22 -5.26 10.05
C ARG A 129 13.81 -6.66 10.07
N VAL A 130 13.74 -7.39 8.94
CA VAL A 130 14.40 -8.70 8.81
C VAL A 130 15.92 -8.59 9.01
N LYS A 131 16.56 -7.56 8.40
CA LYS A 131 18.00 -7.31 8.51
C LYS A 131 18.40 -7.06 9.96
N VAL A 132 17.69 -6.22 10.69
CA VAL A 132 17.97 -5.90 12.09
C VAL A 132 17.90 -7.16 12.97
N MET A 133 16.86 -7.96 12.84
CA MET A 133 16.67 -9.19 13.62
C MET A 133 17.65 -10.33 13.26
N THR A 134 18.26 -10.26 12.08
CA THR A 134 19.27 -11.23 11.64
C THR A 134 20.67 -10.63 11.59
N TYR A 135 20.93 -9.61 12.38
CA TYR A 135 22.24 -9.00 12.48
C TYR A 135 23.15 -9.79 13.43
N ARG A 136 24.46 -9.53 13.38
CA ARG A 136 25.43 -10.23 14.22
C ARG A 136 25.20 -10.04 15.72
N SER A 137 24.72 -8.88 16.14
CA SER A 137 24.40 -8.59 17.54
C SER A 137 23.24 -9.40 18.10
N THR A 138 22.42 -10.03 17.25
CA THR A 138 21.23 -10.81 17.66
C THR A 138 21.51 -12.32 17.76
N LEU A 139 22.77 -12.77 17.61
CA LEU A 139 23.12 -14.19 17.68
C LEU A 139 22.85 -14.85 19.04
N HIS A 140 22.58 -14.07 20.08
CA HIS A 140 22.17 -14.56 21.39
C HIS A 140 20.72 -15.08 21.44
N HIS A 141 19.84 -14.65 20.52
CA HIS A 141 18.46 -15.12 20.49
C HIS A 141 18.33 -16.59 20.16
N GLU A 142 17.28 -17.25 20.67
CA GLU A 142 16.94 -18.61 20.32
C GLU A 142 16.38 -18.69 18.89
N PRO A 143 16.71 -19.76 18.13
CA PRO A 143 16.25 -19.92 16.74
C PRO A 143 14.73 -19.91 16.59
N GLY A 144 13.99 -20.60 17.46
CA GLY A 144 12.52 -20.62 17.44
C GLY A 144 11.92 -19.23 17.66
N TYR A 145 12.47 -18.47 18.63
CA TYR A 145 12.03 -17.08 18.86
C TYR A 145 12.21 -16.22 17.59
N LEU A 146 13.39 -16.29 16.95
CA LEU A 146 13.65 -15.53 15.73
C LEU A 146 12.66 -15.87 14.61
N ILE A 147 12.44 -17.18 14.38
CA ILE A 147 11.52 -17.67 13.35
C ILE A 147 10.09 -17.22 13.62
N GLU A 148 9.63 -17.30 14.85
CA GLU A 148 8.29 -16.88 15.23
C GLU A 148 8.11 -15.38 15.06
N TYR A 149 9.04 -14.59 15.59
CA TYR A 149 9.01 -13.13 15.51
C TYR A 149 8.96 -12.67 14.03
N LEU A 150 9.88 -13.14 13.20
CA LEU A 150 9.92 -12.79 11.79
C LEU A 150 8.67 -13.29 11.04
N GLY A 151 8.18 -14.48 11.37
CA GLY A 151 6.92 -14.99 10.81
C GLY A 151 5.74 -14.06 11.12
N ARG A 152 5.63 -13.52 12.34
CA ARG A 152 4.59 -12.53 12.70
C ARG A 152 4.75 -11.23 11.93
N VAL A 153 5.97 -10.69 11.85
CA VAL A 153 6.27 -9.45 11.11
C VAL A 153 5.92 -9.60 9.64
N LEU A 154 6.34 -10.69 8.99
CA LEU A 154 6.11 -10.93 7.56
C LEU A 154 4.62 -11.11 7.26
N ARG A 155 3.89 -11.88 8.07
CA ARG A 155 2.44 -12.06 7.88
C ARG A 155 1.66 -10.78 8.15
N GLY A 156 2.00 -10.02 9.20
CA GLY A 156 1.38 -8.73 9.49
C GLY A 156 1.53 -7.76 8.33
N TRP A 157 2.75 -7.65 7.79
CA TRP A 157 3.03 -6.84 6.62
C TRP A 157 2.26 -7.34 5.38
N ALA A 158 2.24 -8.64 5.12
CA ALA A 158 1.54 -9.23 3.98
C ALA A 158 0.02 -9.06 4.08
N ASN A 159 -0.57 -9.14 5.27
CA ASN A 159 -2.00 -8.89 5.48
C ASN A 159 -2.41 -7.47 5.07
N TYR A 160 -1.58 -6.47 5.33
CA TYR A 160 -1.84 -5.10 4.87
C TYR A 160 -1.83 -5.01 3.34
N PHE A 161 -0.87 -5.68 2.68
CA PHE A 161 -0.68 -5.59 1.23
C PHE A 161 -1.40 -6.67 0.42
N ARG A 162 -2.15 -7.56 1.06
CA ARG A 162 -2.83 -8.71 0.39
C ARG A 162 -3.84 -8.32 -0.67
N HIS A 163 -4.36 -7.09 -0.63
CA HIS A 163 -5.37 -6.60 -1.56
C HIS A 163 -4.76 -6.03 -2.87
N GLY A 164 -3.47 -5.85 -2.91
CA GLY A 164 -2.71 -5.40 -4.08
C GLY A 164 -2.21 -6.54 -4.98
N VAL A 165 -1.46 -6.19 -6.01
CA VAL A 165 -0.74 -7.14 -6.88
C VAL A 165 0.58 -7.52 -6.20
N SER A 166 0.52 -8.32 -5.14
CA SER A 166 1.61 -8.50 -4.19
C SER A 166 2.27 -9.88 -4.22
N LYS A 167 1.71 -10.87 -4.94
CA LYS A 167 2.18 -12.28 -4.90
C LYS A 167 3.68 -12.43 -5.16
N ALA A 168 4.20 -11.79 -6.21
CA ALA A 168 5.62 -11.86 -6.55
C ALA A 168 6.49 -11.14 -5.51
N VAL A 169 5.98 -10.03 -4.94
CA VAL A 169 6.67 -9.28 -3.88
C VAL A 169 6.75 -10.12 -2.61
N PHE A 170 5.67 -10.82 -2.23
CA PHE A 170 5.67 -11.71 -1.07
C PHE A 170 6.70 -12.82 -1.20
N ALA A 171 6.74 -13.49 -2.38
CA ALA A 171 7.75 -14.50 -2.65
C ALA A 171 9.19 -13.96 -2.56
N GLY A 172 9.43 -12.76 -3.11
CA GLY A 172 10.75 -12.12 -3.04
C GLY A 172 11.17 -11.73 -1.62
N ILE A 173 10.21 -11.31 -0.78
CA ILE A 173 10.48 -11.02 0.64
C ILE A 173 10.77 -12.32 1.41
N ASP A 174 10.03 -13.39 1.14
CA ASP A 174 10.27 -14.67 1.79
C ASP A 174 11.63 -15.26 1.41
N SER A 175 12.03 -15.14 0.14
CA SER A 175 13.39 -15.56 -0.30
C SER A 175 14.47 -14.76 0.44
N TYR A 176 14.30 -13.43 0.54
CA TYR A 176 15.22 -12.58 1.28
C TYR A 176 15.29 -12.96 2.77
N ALA A 177 14.12 -13.17 3.40
CA ALA A 177 14.05 -13.55 4.81
C ALA A 177 14.69 -14.92 5.05
N TRP A 178 14.44 -15.88 4.17
CA TRP A 178 15.02 -17.20 4.21
C TRP A 178 16.56 -17.14 4.15
N GLU A 179 17.12 -16.42 3.19
CA GLU A 179 18.56 -16.21 3.06
C GLU A 179 19.17 -15.57 4.32
N ARG A 180 18.51 -14.56 4.85
CA ARG A 180 18.98 -13.89 6.08
C ARG A 180 18.96 -14.80 7.28
N ILE A 181 17.88 -15.57 7.50
CA ILE A 181 17.73 -16.48 8.64
C ILE A 181 18.73 -17.64 8.52
N THR A 182 18.89 -18.24 7.35
CA THR A 182 19.84 -19.35 7.15
C THR A 182 21.27 -18.90 7.39
N ASN A 183 21.67 -17.73 6.91
CA ASN A 183 22.99 -17.18 7.17
C ASN A 183 23.20 -16.86 8.67
N TRP A 184 22.16 -16.39 9.37
CA TRP A 184 22.20 -16.15 10.80
C TRP A 184 22.36 -17.47 11.59
N LEU A 185 21.58 -18.51 11.26
CA LEU A 185 21.68 -19.84 11.87
C LEU A 185 23.07 -20.46 11.66
N ARG A 186 23.61 -20.38 10.45
CA ARG A 186 24.95 -20.88 10.14
C ARG A 186 26.04 -20.19 10.97
N LYS A 187 25.92 -18.88 11.13
CA LYS A 187 26.86 -18.11 11.97
C LYS A 187 26.72 -18.44 13.44
N LYS A 188 25.50 -18.51 13.97
CA LYS A 188 25.23 -18.83 15.38
C LYS A 188 25.80 -20.19 15.76
N HIS A 189 25.55 -21.21 14.94
CA HIS A 189 25.90 -22.59 15.25
C HIS A 189 27.21 -23.06 14.60
N ARG A 190 27.84 -22.20 13.77
CA ARG A 190 29.08 -22.53 13.02
C ARG A 190 28.94 -23.78 12.16
N ILE A 191 27.81 -23.96 11.46
CA ILE A 191 27.46 -25.15 10.70
C ILE A 191 27.42 -24.89 9.19
N GLY A 192 27.63 -25.97 8.40
CA GLY A 192 27.47 -25.98 6.96
C GLY A 192 26.01 -26.16 6.52
N TRP A 193 25.76 -26.15 5.20
CA TRP A 193 24.44 -26.31 4.60
C TRP A 193 23.79 -27.68 4.90
N PRO A 194 24.52 -28.84 4.83
CA PRO A 194 23.91 -30.14 5.15
C PRO A 194 23.38 -30.20 6.57
N GLU A 195 24.18 -29.71 7.53
CA GLU A 195 23.81 -29.69 8.94
C GLU A 195 22.66 -28.70 9.22
N LEU A 196 22.67 -27.52 8.59
CA LEU A 196 21.57 -26.57 8.67
C LEU A 196 20.25 -27.22 8.21
N ARG A 197 20.29 -27.93 7.06
CA ARG A 197 19.11 -28.60 6.52
C ARG A 197 18.59 -29.68 7.47
N ARG A 198 19.49 -30.46 8.07
CA ARG A 198 19.13 -31.50 9.02
C ARG A 198 18.48 -30.96 10.30
N ARG A 199 19.05 -29.87 10.86
CA ARG A 199 18.64 -29.35 12.18
C ARG A 199 17.51 -28.34 12.13
N PHE A 200 17.45 -27.52 11.08
CA PHE A 200 16.59 -26.32 11.02
C PHE A 200 15.63 -26.29 9.83
N CYS A 201 15.51 -27.42 9.11
CA CYS A 201 14.49 -27.54 8.07
C CYS A 201 13.57 -28.74 8.32
N LEU A 202 12.33 -28.64 7.83
CA LEU A 202 11.43 -29.79 7.83
C LEU A 202 11.97 -30.90 6.93
N PRO A 203 11.82 -32.18 7.31
CA PRO A 203 12.33 -33.32 6.54
C PRO A 203 11.94 -33.22 5.06
N GLY A 204 12.93 -33.49 4.18
CA GLY A 204 12.72 -33.45 2.73
C GLY A 204 12.54 -32.07 2.11
N THR A 205 12.56 -30.98 2.89
CA THR A 205 12.31 -29.61 2.40
C THR A 205 13.39 -28.63 2.81
N TRP A 206 13.29 -27.39 2.32
CA TRP A 206 14.05 -26.23 2.76
C TRP A 206 13.21 -25.25 3.60
N ARG A 207 12.08 -25.72 4.14
CA ARG A 207 11.22 -24.91 5.00
C ARG A 207 11.80 -24.84 6.40
N LEU A 208 12.13 -23.63 6.85
CA LEU A 208 12.76 -23.42 8.16
C LEU A 208 11.80 -23.74 9.31
N ALA A 209 12.33 -24.46 10.27
CA ALA A 209 11.68 -24.77 11.54
C ALA A 209 12.76 -24.91 12.63
N ALA A 210 12.47 -24.41 13.83
CA ALA A 210 13.28 -24.63 15.02
C ALA A 210 12.39 -24.57 16.26
N ASP A 211 12.73 -25.34 17.28
CA ASP A 211 12.05 -25.34 18.60
C ASP A 211 10.52 -25.53 18.46
N GLY A 212 10.09 -26.41 17.55
CA GLY A 212 8.67 -26.66 17.28
C GLY A 212 7.97 -25.58 16.43
N VAL A 213 8.64 -24.48 16.13
CA VAL A 213 8.08 -23.35 15.36
C VAL A 213 8.48 -23.46 13.89
N ARG A 214 7.53 -23.24 12.98
CA ARG A 214 7.76 -23.22 11.52
C ARG A 214 7.68 -21.79 11.00
N LEU A 215 8.60 -21.42 10.11
CA LEU A 215 8.53 -20.13 9.44
C LEU A 215 7.30 -20.07 8.52
N LYS A 216 6.35 -19.21 8.86
CA LYS A 216 5.24 -18.83 7.99
C LYS A 216 5.52 -17.42 7.46
N GLY A 217 6.01 -17.31 6.23
CA GLY A 217 6.40 -16.06 5.60
C GLY A 217 5.22 -15.26 5.03
N ALA A 218 5.54 -14.21 4.26
CA ALA A 218 4.58 -13.35 3.60
C ALA A 218 3.73 -14.10 2.55
N ALA A 219 4.33 -15.02 1.80
CA ALA A 219 3.63 -15.81 0.77
C ALA A 219 2.61 -16.80 1.35
N SER A 220 2.62 -17.05 2.67
CA SER A 220 1.57 -17.84 3.33
C SER A 220 0.23 -17.10 3.42
N VAL A 221 0.24 -15.77 3.22
CA VAL A 221 -0.97 -14.95 3.20
C VAL A 221 -1.56 -14.94 1.78
N PRO A 222 -2.81 -15.38 1.60
CA PRO A 222 -3.42 -15.38 0.28
C PRO A 222 -3.64 -13.95 -0.22
N VAL A 223 -3.28 -13.71 -1.49
CA VAL A 223 -3.55 -12.43 -2.15
C VAL A 223 -5.00 -12.43 -2.62
N ILE A 224 -5.79 -11.54 -2.05
CA ILE A 224 -7.20 -11.33 -2.39
C ILE A 224 -7.31 -9.97 -3.02
N ARG A 225 -7.33 -9.91 -4.35
CA ARG A 225 -7.45 -8.65 -5.06
C ARG A 225 -8.79 -7.99 -4.78
N TYR A 226 -8.74 -6.75 -4.36
CA TYR A 226 -9.95 -5.95 -4.24
C TYR A 226 -10.48 -5.66 -5.64
N ARG A 227 -11.72 -6.10 -5.92
CA ARG A 227 -12.45 -5.70 -7.13
C ARG A 227 -13.29 -4.47 -6.76
N TYR A 228 -13.03 -3.36 -7.43
CA TYR A 228 -13.83 -2.16 -7.23
C TYR A 228 -15.31 -2.45 -7.52
N ARG A 229 -16.12 -2.28 -6.49
CA ARG A 229 -17.58 -2.40 -6.53
C ARG A 229 -18.18 -1.11 -5.96
N GLY A 230 -17.77 0.02 -6.53
CA GLY A 230 -18.00 1.34 -5.95
C GLY A 230 -19.45 1.68 -5.59
N TYR A 231 -20.41 1.09 -6.31
CA TYR A 231 -21.83 1.23 -6.00
C TYR A 231 -22.33 0.31 -4.87
N GLN A 232 -21.57 -0.71 -4.49
CA GLN A 232 -21.93 -1.70 -3.47
C GLN A 232 -21.23 -1.49 -2.13
N ILE A 233 -20.27 -0.56 -2.07
CA ILE A 233 -19.53 -0.30 -0.84
C ILE A 233 -20.14 0.91 -0.17
N PRO A 234 -20.74 0.76 1.02
CA PRO A 234 -21.18 1.89 1.82
C PRO A 234 -20.00 2.81 2.08
N THR A 235 -20.19 4.09 1.81
CA THR A 235 -19.25 5.13 2.21
C THR A 235 -19.84 5.85 3.42
N PRO A 236 -19.03 6.58 4.22
CA PRO A 236 -19.55 7.42 5.30
C PRO A 236 -20.60 8.44 4.83
N TRP A 237 -20.63 8.70 3.52
CA TRP A 237 -21.52 9.65 2.85
C TRP A 237 -22.70 8.95 2.14
N THR A 238 -22.83 7.64 2.25
CA THR A 238 -23.99 6.93 1.72
C THR A 238 -25.17 7.19 2.65
N PRO A 239 -26.31 7.76 2.18
CA PRO A 239 -27.47 7.93 3.03
C PRO A 239 -27.87 6.57 3.63
N THR A 240 -28.03 6.52 4.94
CA THR A 240 -28.40 5.30 5.71
C THR A 240 -29.86 4.87 5.51
N GLY A 241 -30.50 5.30 4.45
CA GLY A 241 -31.91 5.12 4.17
C GLY A 241 -32.22 4.26 2.96
N ASN A 242 -31.61 3.09 2.77
CA ASN A 242 -32.13 2.02 1.91
C ASN A 242 -31.35 0.73 2.13
N ALA A 243 -31.43 0.18 3.33
CA ALA A 243 -31.28 -1.25 3.55
C ALA A 243 -32.69 -1.85 3.50
N ALA A 244 -33.11 -2.26 2.32
CA ALA A 244 -34.22 -3.16 2.08
C ALA A 244 -33.69 -4.36 1.34
#